data_c1f69075c729de4e9180875113a8041d
#
_entry.id   c1f69075c729de4e9180875113a8041d
#
_cell.length_a   1.000
_cell.length_b   1.000
_cell.length_c   1.000
_cell.angle_alpha   90.00
_cell.angle_beta   90.00
_cell.angle_gamma   90.00
#
_symmetry.space_group_name_H-M   'P 1'
#
loop_
_entity.id
_entity.type
_entity.pdbx_description
1 polymer ?
#
loop_
_entity_poly.entity_id
_entity_poly.type
_entity_poly.pdbx_seq_one_letter_code
_entity_poly.pdbx_strand_id
1 'polypeptide(L)'
;RCQYCHNPDTWSLTGKDAQHISAEALVKKLSRFKPYYGDRGGVTFSGGEPLLEKDFLLEALIRCKQAGIHTCLDTAGCGDGDYGEILRYTDLVLMDIKHYTEEGYRKVTGMDFEASRRFLETVQQMNVPMWIRHVVVPGLTDGETHLEGLKTYIQSLKNVERVELLPYHVLGVHKY
;
A
#
# COMPACT_ATOMS: atom_id res chain seq x y z
N ARG A 1 0.76 12.97 -4.92
CA ARG A 1 2.02 13.19 -4.13
C ARG A 1 1.64 13.73 -2.77
N CYS A 2 1.76 12.89 -1.72
CA CYS A 2 1.39 13.32 -0.37
C CYS A 2 2.29 14.45 0.14
N GLN A 3 1.72 15.40 0.90
CA GLN A 3 2.47 16.52 1.48
C GLN A 3 3.58 16.09 2.44
N TYR A 4 3.46 14.88 3.01
CA TYR A 4 4.39 14.31 3.99
C TYR A 4 5.11 13.04 3.45
N CYS A 5 5.35 12.95 2.16
CA CYS A 5 5.97 11.77 1.59
C CYS A 5 7.39 11.56 2.12
N HIS A 6 7.69 10.37 2.65
CA HIS A 6 9.05 10.00 3.10
C HIS A 6 9.97 9.55 1.97
N ASN A 7 9.39 9.19 0.82
CA ASN A 7 10.13 8.66 -0.32
C ASN A 7 9.89 9.48 -1.59
N PRO A 8 10.20 10.79 -1.60
CA PRO A 8 10.08 11.61 -2.80
C PRO A 8 10.97 11.13 -3.94
N ASP A 9 12.03 10.37 -3.64
CA ASP A 9 12.91 9.73 -4.63
C ASP A 9 12.13 8.81 -5.59
N THR A 10 11.03 8.21 -5.11
CA THR A 10 10.16 7.33 -5.91
C THR A 10 9.20 8.06 -6.84
N TRP A 11 9.19 9.39 -6.82
CA TRP A 11 8.35 10.18 -7.73
C TRP A 11 8.90 10.22 -9.17
N SER A 12 10.19 9.98 -9.34
CA SER A 12 10.83 9.95 -10.65
C SER A 12 10.70 8.56 -11.26
N LEU A 13 10.07 8.48 -12.43
CA LEU A 13 10.00 7.25 -13.22
C LEU A 13 11.34 6.88 -13.87
N THR A 14 12.29 7.80 -13.88
CA THR A 14 13.61 7.66 -14.53
C THR A 14 14.77 7.82 -13.55
N GLY A 15 14.57 7.39 -12.30
CA GLY A 15 15.60 7.49 -11.26
C GLY A 15 16.91 6.80 -11.69
N LYS A 16 18.05 7.48 -11.55
CA LYS A 16 19.38 6.97 -11.95
C LYS A 16 19.76 5.68 -11.23
N ASP A 17 19.15 5.42 -10.06
CA ASP A 17 19.40 4.25 -9.22
C ASP A 17 18.31 3.17 -9.36
N ALA A 18 17.37 3.34 -10.30
CA ALA A 18 16.33 2.34 -10.55
C ALA A 18 16.96 1.07 -11.16
N GLN A 19 16.68 -0.07 -10.54
CA GLN A 19 17.09 -1.37 -11.05
C GLN A 19 15.96 -1.99 -11.87
N HIS A 20 16.24 -2.32 -13.13
CA HIS A 20 15.33 -3.10 -13.95
C HIS A 20 15.55 -4.58 -13.68
N ILE A 21 14.50 -5.27 -13.26
CA ILE A 21 14.51 -6.69 -12.96
C ILE A 21 13.23 -7.33 -13.49
N SER A 22 13.32 -8.53 -14.07
CA SER A 22 12.12 -9.30 -14.42
C SER A 22 11.46 -9.90 -13.17
N ALA A 23 10.16 -10.14 -13.22
CA ALA A 23 9.42 -10.78 -12.12
C ALA A 23 10.01 -12.16 -11.79
N GLU A 24 10.44 -12.94 -12.80
CA GLU A 24 11.13 -14.21 -12.61
C GLU A 24 12.44 -14.06 -11.81
N ALA A 25 13.29 -13.13 -12.22
CA ALA A 25 14.57 -12.90 -11.53
C ALA A 25 14.36 -12.36 -10.10
N LEU A 26 13.33 -11.52 -9.89
CA LEU A 26 12.95 -11.04 -8.57
C LEU A 26 12.53 -12.21 -7.68
N VAL A 27 11.57 -13.04 -8.12
CA VAL A 27 11.06 -14.15 -7.30
C VAL A 27 12.13 -15.20 -7.05
N LYS A 28 13.05 -15.44 -7.99
CA LYS A 28 14.22 -16.27 -7.75
C LYS A 28 15.12 -15.73 -6.62
N LYS A 29 15.32 -14.41 -6.53
CA LYS A 29 16.04 -13.79 -5.39
C LYS A 29 15.25 -13.97 -4.10
N LEU A 30 13.96 -13.68 -4.09
CA LEU A 30 13.08 -13.79 -2.92
C LEU A 30 13.01 -15.23 -2.39
N SER A 31 12.99 -16.22 -3.26
CA SER A 31 12.94 -17.65 -2.89
C SER A 31 14.15 -18.10 -2.06
N ARG A 32 15.29 -17.42 -2.16
CA ARG A 32 16.46 -17.71 -1.30
C ARG A 32 16.23 -17.39 0.18
N PHE A 33 15.26 -16.53 0.46
CA PHE A 33 14.92 -16.12 1.81
C PHE A 33 13.78 -16.94 2.43
N LYS A 34 13.20 -17.91 1.70
CA LYS A 34 12.12 -18.76 2.21
C LYS A 34 12.40 -19.37 3.60
N PRO A 35 13.61 -19.86 3.91
CA PRO A 35 13.90 -20.39 5.25
C PRO A 35 13.71 -19.37 6.39
N TYR A 36 13.75 -18.08 6.07
CA TYR A 36 13.59 -16.99 7.05
C TYR A 36 12.14 -16.51 7.17
N TYR A 37 11.25 -16.86 6.25
CA TYR A 37 9.85 -16.43 6.32
C TYR A 37 9.06 -17.16 7.41
N GLY A 38 9.46 -18.41 7.76
CA GLY A 38 8.70 -19.22 8.70
C GLY A 38 7.24 -19.38 8.27
N ASP A 39 6.36 -19.53 9.26
CA ASP A 39 4.93 -19.77 9.02
C ASP A 39 4.11 -18.48 8.81
N ARG A 40 4.69 -17.31 9.12
CA ARG A 40 3.98 -16.01 9.11
C ARG A 40 4.65 -14.93 8.29
N GLY A 41 5.78 -15.22 7.70
CA GLY A 41 6.50 -14.26 6.87
C GLY A 41 6.26 -14.48 5.39
N GLY A 42 6.74 -13.52 4.59
CA GLY A 42 6.60 -13.54 3.15
C GLY A 42 7.27 -12.33 2.52
N VAL A 43 6.70 -11.83 1.45
CA VAL A 43 7.19 -10.64 0.76
C VAL A 43 6.12 -9.57 0.72
N THR A 44 6.54 -8.31 0.91
CA THR A 44 5.69 -7.13 0.76
C THR A 44 6.12 -6.38 -0.49
N PHE A 45 5.16 -6.20 -1.40
CA PHE A 45 5.30 -5.31 -2.55
C PHE A 45 4.90 -3.90 -2.11
N SER A 46 5.85 -3.00 -2.15
CA SER A 46 5.75 -1.62 -1.69
C SER A 46 6.54 -0.71 -2.66
N GLY A 47 6.79 0.52 -2.28
CA GLY A 47 7.62 1.45 -3.06
C GLY A 47 7.02 2.82 -3.10
N GLY A 48 6.88 3.44 -4.30
CA GLY A 48 6.04 4.61 -4.49
C GLY A 48 4.57 4.23 -4.38
N GLU A 49 4.04 3.66 -5.45
CA GLU A 49 2.73 3.00 -5.49
C GLU A 49 2.83 1.77 -6.40
N PRO A 50 2.80 0.55 -5.85
CA PRO A 50 3.03 -0.67 -6.64
C PRO A 50 1.96 -0.92 -7.69
N LEU A 51 0.74 -0.39 -7.51
CA LEU A 51 -0.36 -0.52 -8.47
C LEU A 51 -0.12 0.22 -9.78
N LEU A 52 0.87 1.11 -9.86
CA LEU A 52 1.23 1.80 -11.11
C LEU A 52 1.98 0.88 -12.09
N GLU A 53 2.64 -0.18 -11.58
CA GLU A 53 3.35 -1.18 -12.39
C GLU A 53 2.55 -2.49 -12.40
N LYS A 54 1.28 -2.41 -12.78
CA LYS A 54 0.27 -3.46 -12.64
C LYS A 54 0.70 -4.80 -13.23
N ASP A 55 1.23 -4.81 -14.46
CA ASP A 55 1.59 -6.05 -15.17
C ASP A 55 2.76 -6.75 -14.48
N PHE A 56 3.79 -6.00 -14.11
CA PHE A 56 4.92 -6.51 -13.35
C PHE A 56 4.50 -7.03 -11.98
N LEU A 57 3.67 -6.26 -11.27
CA LEU A 57 3.16 -6.65 -9.94
C LEU A 57 2.38 -7.95 -10.02
N LEU A 58 1.46 -8.06 -10.97
CA LEU A 58 0.64 -9.26 -11.16
C LEU A 58 1.50 -10.49 -11.45
N GLU A 59 2.45 -10.38 -12.39
CA GLU A 59 3.36 -11.48 -12.70
C GLU A 59 4.18 -11.90 -11.48
N ALA A 60 4.71 -10.93 -10.72
CA ALA A 60 5.49 -11.20 -9.52
C ALA A 60 4.66 -11.89 -8.43
N LEU A 61 3.41 -11.44 -8.20
CA LEU A 61 2.49 -12.06 -7.25
C LEU A 61 2.16 -13.50 -7.64
N ILE A 62 1.81 -13.76 -8.90
CA ILE A 62 1.53 -15.11 -9.41
C ILE A 62 2.73 -16.03 -9.15
N ARG A 63 3.93 -15.60 -9.50
CA ARG A 63 5.16 -16.39 -9.30
C ARG A 63 5.48 -16.60 -7.83
N CYS A 64 5.22 -15.63 -6.95
CA CYS A 64 5.36 -15.81 -5.50
C CYS A 64 4.41 -16.88 -4.99
N LYS A 65 3.14 -16.88 -5.40
CA LYS A 65 2.16 -17.92 -5.04
C LYS A 65 2.58 -19.30 -5.53
N GLN A 66 3.05 -19.42 -6.78
CA GLN A 66 3.57 -20.67 -7.32
C GLN A 66 4.79 -21.18 -6.52
N ALA A 67 5.62 -20.28 -6.01
CA ALA A 67 6.75 -20.60 -5.15
C ALA A 67 6.33 -20.85 -3.67
N GLY A 68 5.05 -20.79 -3.31
CA GLY A 68 4.57 -20.94 -1.93
C GLY A 68 5.07 -19.82 -1.00
N ILE A 69 5.16 -18.60 -1.50
CA ILE A 69 5.55 -17.41 -0.74
C ILE A 69 4.30 -16.59 -0.44
N HIS A 70 4.07 -16.27 0.83
CA HIS A 70 3.00 -15.36 1.25
C HIS A 70 3.25 -13.95 0.70
N THR A 71 2.20 -13.32 0.17
CA THR A 71 2.28 -12.04 -0.52
C THR A 71 1.51 -10.96 0.23
N CYS A 72 2.16 -9.82 0.43
CA CYS A 72 1.56 -8.64 1.02
C CYS A 72 1.69 -7.46 0.05
N LEU A 73 0.63 -6.66 -0.08
CA LEU A 73 0.61 -5.46 -0.91
C LEU A 73 0.48 -4.22 -0.01
N ASP A 74 1.49 -3.36 -0.01
CA ASP A 74 1.53 -2.08 0.73
C ASP A 74 1.20 -0.94 -0.24
N THR A 75 0.02 -0.36 -0.13
CA THR A 75 -0.53 0.55 -1.14
C THR A 75 -1.47 1.60 -0.53
N ALA A 76 -1.58 2.76 -1.18
CA ALA A 76 -2.64 3.73 -0.97
C ALA A 76 -3.86 3.50 -1.89
N GLY A 77 -3.84 2.44 -2.72
CA GLY A 77 -4.91 2.11 -3.64
C GLY A 77 -4.97 3.00 -4.89
N CYS A 78 -3.87 3.66 -5.24
CA CYS A 78 -3.84 4.65 -6.32
C CYS A 78 -3.42 4.03 -7.66
N GLY A 79 -4.20 3.13 -8.20
CA GLY A 79 -4.04 2.58 -9.54
C GLY A 79 -5.20 2.94 -10.47
N ASP A 80 -5.12 2.54 -11.71
CA ASP A 80 -6.09 2.87 -12.77
C ASP A 80 -6.86 1.66 -13.31
N GLY A 81 -6.78 0.50 -12.65
CA GLY A 81 -7.24 -0.73 -13.25
C GLY A 81 -8.30 -1.52 -12.51
N ASP A 82 -8.56 -2.69 -13.07
CA ASP A 82 -9.24 -3.78 -12.39
C ASP A 82 -8.26 -4.42 -11.39
N TYR A 83 -8.60 -4.35 -10.12
CA TYR A 83 -7.78 -4.85 -9.02
C TYR A 83 -8.04 -6.33 -8.69
N GLY A 84 -9.09 -6.92 -9.25
CA GLY A 84 -9.52 -8.28 -8.92
C GLY A 84 -8.45 -9.32 -9.17
N GLU A 85 -7.70 -9.24 -10.28
CA GLU A 85 -6.62 -10.19 -10.54
C GLU A 85 -5.44 -10.04 -9.59
N ILE A 86 -5.02 -8.82 -9.27
CA ILE A 86 -3.94 -8.56 -8.30
C ILE A 86 -4.34 -9.12 -6.92
N LEU A 87 -5.54 -8.80 -6.46
CA LEU A 87 -6.04 -9.20 -5.15
C LEU A 87 -6.24 -10.72 -5.02
N ARG A 88 -6.50 -11.43 -6.12
CA ARG A 88 -6.57 -12.91 -6.14
C ARG A 88 -5.24 -13.56 -5.70
N TYR A 89 -4.13 -12.89 -5.94
CA TYR A 89 -2.79 -13.36 -5.60
C TYR A 89 -2.16 -12.62 -4.43
N THR A 90 -2.97 -11.85 -3.69
CA THR A 90 -2.55 -11.09 -2.50
C THR A 90 -3.14 -11.73 -1.24
N ASP A 91 -2.30 -12.08 -0.27
CA ASP A 91 -2.74 -12.70 0.98
C ASP A 91 -3.08 -11.66 2.05
N LEU A 92 -2.46 -10.48 1.99
CA LEU A 92 -2.66 -9.39 2.94
C LEU A 92 -2.50 -8.04 2.22
N VAL A 93 -3.36 -7.09 2.54
CA VAL A 93 -3.22 -5.70 2.11
C VAL A 93 -2.83 -4.83 3.30
N LEU A 94 -1.73 -4.10 3.21
CA LEU A 94 -1.43 -2.95 4.08
C LEU A 94 -2.02 -1.71 3.40
N MET A 95 -3.23 -1.33 3.83
CA MET A 95 -3.96 -0.21 3.24
C MET A 95 -3.62 1.10 3.93
N ASP A 96 -2.96 1.98 3.21
CA ASP A 96 -2.53 3.28 3.70
C ASP A 96 -3.66 4.32 3.48
N ILE A 97 -4.55 4.48 4.46
CA ILE A 97 -5.63 5.47 4.41
C ILE A 97 -5.05 6.87 4.61
N LYS A 98 -4.93 7.63 3.53
CA LYS A 98 -4.38 9.00 3.58
C LYS A 98 -5.38 9.99 4.19
N HIS A 99 -6.65 9.82 3.89
CA HIS A 99 -7.80 10.50 4.52
C HIS A 99 -9.08 9.72 4.18
N TYR A 100 -10.11 9.84 5.01
CA TYR A 100 -11.38 9.12 4.83
C TYR A 100 -12.47 9.95 4.12
N THR A 101 -12.23 11.24 3.88
CA THR A 101 -13.12 12.11 3.08
C THR A 101 -12.44 12.52 1.78
N GLU A 102 -13.24 12.79 0.75
CA GLU A 102 -12.74 13.24 -0.56
C GLU A 102 -11.97 14.57 -0.45
N GLU A 103 -12.53 15.56 0.26
CA GLU A 103 -11.89 16.86 0.45
C GLU A 103 -10.53 16.70 1.17
N GLY A 104 -10.51 15.97 2.27
CA GLY A 104 -9.30 15.71 3.04
C GLY A 104 -8.27 14.91 2.24
N TYR A 105 -8.69 13.91 1.49
CA TYR A 105 -7.81 13.12 0.64
C TYR A 105 -7.13 14.02 -0.43
N ARG A 106 -7.92 14.87 -1.11
CA ARG A 106 -7.39 15.83 -2.08
C ARG A 106 -6.43 16.83 -1.43
N LYS A 107 -6.76 17.32 -0.23
CA LYS A 107 -5.88 18.22 0.53
C LYS A 107 -4.54 17.55 0.86
N VAL A 108 -4.55 16.31 1.31
CA VAL A 108 -3.36 15.57 1.77
C VAL A 108 -2.49 15.10 0.59
N THR A 109 -3.12 14.61 -0.47
CA THR A 109 -2.43 13.90 -1.57
C THR A 109 -2.31 14.72 -2.85
N GLY A 110 -3.17 15.73 -3.04
CA GLY A 110 -3.35 16.43 -4.31
C GLY A 110 -4.00 15.57 -5.41
N MET A 111 -4.56 14.40 -5.05
CA MET A 111 -5.12 13.43 -5.99
C MET A 111 -6.62 13.24 -5.76
N ASP A 112 -7.27 12.62 -6.74
CA ASP A 112 -8.65 12.18 -6.62
C ASP A 112 -8.76 10.96 -5.68
N PHE A 113 -9.83 10.92 -4.89
CA PHE A 113 -10.10 9.84 -3.92
C PHE A 113 -10.66 8.57 -4.59
N GLU A 114 -11.23 8.70 -5.77
CA GLU A 114 -11.99 7.65 -6.43
C GLU A 114 -11.20 6.36 -6.65
N ALA A 115 -9.94 6.46 -7.07
CA ALA A 115 -9.09 5.29 -7.29
C ALA A 115 -8.88 4.49 -6.00
N SER A 116 -8.52 5.18 -4.90
CA SER A 116 -8.31 4.57 -3.59
C SER A 116 -9.60 3.96 -3.04
N ARG A 117 -10.74 4.62 -3.23
CA ARG A 117 -12.06 4.13 -2.84
C ARG A 117 -12.42 2.84 -3.57
N ARG A 118 -12.28 2.81 -4.90
CA ARG A 118 -12.55 1.60 -5.72
C ARG A 118 -11.64 0.43 -5.34
N PHE A 119 -10.37 0.70 -5.08
CA PHE A 119 -9.46 -0.33 -4.61
C PHE A 119 -9.95 -0.94 -3.28
N LEU A 120 -10.24 -0.10 -2.29
CA LEU A 120 -10.73 -0.53 -0.99
C LEU A 120 -12.05 -1.31 -1.09
N GLU A 121 -13.00 -0.85 -1.94
CA GLU A 121 -14.24 -1.56 -2.21
C GLU A 121 -13.97 -2.97 -2.78
N THR A 122 -13.02 -3.10 -3.71
CA THR A 122 -12.64 -4.41 -4.28
C THR A 122 -12.01 -5.32 -3.21
N VAL A 123 -11.14 -4.78 -2.34
CA VAL A 123 -10.57 -5.53 -1.20
C VAL A 123 -11.68 -6.05 -0.28
N GLN A 124 -12.70 -5.21 0.00
CA GLN A 124 -13.85 -5.59 0.82
C GLN A 124 -14.71 -6.68 0.14
N GLN A 125 -15.00 -6.54 -1.15
CA GLN A 125 -15.80 -7.50 -1.92
C GLN A 125 -15.12 -8.87 -2.00
N MET A 126 -13.80 -8.89 -2.17
CA MET A 126 -13.01 -10.12 -2.26
C MET A 126 -12.65 -10.68 -0.88
N ASN A 127 -13.00 -9.97 0.20
CA ASN A 127 -12.68 -10.34 1.58
C ASN A 127 -11.20 -10.64 1.83
N VAL A 128 -10.30 -9.89 1.18
CA VAL A 128 -8.86 -10.02 1.40
C VAL A 128 -8.51 -9.45 2.77
N PRO A 129 -7.77 -10.15 3.64
CA PRO A 129 -7.32 -9.63 4.93
C PRO A 129 -6.60 -8.29 4.78
N MET A 130 -6.88 -7.37 5.70
CA MET A 130 -6.34 -6.02 5.58
C MET A 130 -5.85 -5.47 6.92
N TRP A 131 -4.69 -4.84 6.89
CA TRP A 131 -4.21 -3.96 7.96
C TRP A 131 -4.35 -2.53 7.49
N ILE A 132 -4.97 -1.69 8.31
CA ILE A 132 -5.07 -0.26 8.04
C ILE A 132 -3.86 0.45 8.63
N ARG A 133 -3.26 1.34 7.84
CA ARG A 133 -2.22 2.26 8.29
C ARG A 133 -2.66 3.70 8.06
N HIS A 134 -2.35 4.55 9.01
CA HIS A 134 -2.64 5.97 8.92
C HIS A 134 -1.53 6.78 9.57
N VAL A 135 -0.99 7.76 8.85
CA VAL A 135 0.04 8.66 9.39
C VAL A 135 -0.62 9.83 10.09
N VAL A 136 -0.33 9.99 11.38
CA VAL A 136 -0.78 11.12 12.19
C VAL A 136 0.20 12.27 12.03
N VAL A 137 -0.21 13.29 11.27
CA VAL A 137 0.62 14.44 10.90
C VAL A 137 0.15 15.67 11.67
N PRO A 138 1.01 16.33 12.48
CA PRO A 138 0.65 17.53 13.22
C PRO A 138 0.04 18.63 12.33
N GLY A 139 -1.10 19.16 12.74
CA GLY A 139 -1.83 20.20 12.02
C GLY A 139 -2.54 19.77 10.75
N LEU A 140 -2.50 18.47 10.41
CA LEU A 140 -3.12 17.96 9.19
C LEU A 140 -4.08 16.78 9.46
N THR A 141 -3.64 15.77 10.20
CA THR A 141 -4.42 14.56 10.50
C THR A 141 -4.39 14.16 11.97
N ASP A 142 -3.97 15.03 12.87
CA ASP A 142 -3.85 14.82 14.32
C ASP A 142 -5.03 15.36 15.14
N GLY A 143 -5.98 16.07 14.50
CA GLY A 143 -7.14 16.64 15.19
C GLY A 143 -8.08 15.56 15.74
N GLU A 144 -8.64 15.76 16.95
CA GLU A 144 -9.56 14.83 17.60
C GLU A 144 -10.76 14.46 16.70
N THR A 145 -11.38 15.48 16.08
CA THR A 145 -12.49 15.27 15.14
C THR A 145 -12.09 14.39 13.96
N HIS A 146 -10.85 14.57 13.45
CA HIS A 146 -10.33 13.73 12.36
C HIS A 146 -10.16 12.28 12.82
N LEU A 147 -9.57 12.06 13.99
CA LEU A 147 -9.31 10.72 14.51
C LEU A 147 -10.62 9.97 14.85
N GLU A 148 -11.63 10.65 15.39
CA GLU A 148 -12.95 10.04 15.62
C GLU A 148 -13.67 9.72 14.29
N GLY A 149 -13.57 10.58 13.29
CA GLY A 149 -14.10 10.30 11.95
C GLY A 149 -13.39 9.11 11.28
N LEU A 150 -12.06 9.06 11.38
CA LEU A 150 -11.25 7.93 10.88
C LEU A 150 -11.64 6.64 11.58
N LYS A 151 -11.80 6.64 12.90
CA LYS A 151 -12.25 5.47 13.67
C LYS A 151 -13.61 4.98 13.18
N THR A 152 -14.58 5.88 13.01
CA THR A 152 -15.91 5.54 12.49
C THR A 152 -15.83 4.94 11.10
N TYR A 153 -15.00 5.53 10.22
CA TYR A 153 -14.77 5.01 8.88
C TYR A 153 -14.17 3.59 8.90
N ILE A 154 -13.13 3.36 9.71
CA ILE A 154 -12.50 2.03 9.83
C ILE A 154 -13.47 0.99 10.39
N GLN A 155 -14.31 1.36 11.35
CA GLN A 155 -15.33 0.46 11.93
C GLN A 155 -16.39 0.03 10.92
N SER A 156 -16.58 0.75 9.82
CA SER A 156 -17.47 0.37 8.74
C SER A 156 -16.88 -0.70 7.79
N LEU A 157 -15.58 -0.95 7.86
CA LEU A 157 -14.88 -1.94 7.05
C LEU A 157 -14.96 -3.34 7.70
N LYS A 158 -15.03 -4.40 6.89
CA LYS A 158 -15.36 -5.75 7.38
C LYS A 158 -14.15 -6.64 7.66
N ASN A 159 -13.10 -6.54 6.86
CA ASN A 159 -11.97 -7.48 6.84
C ASN A 159 -10.67 -6.85 7.39
N VAL A 160 -10.81 -5.94 8.35
CA VAL A 160 -9.69 -5.30 9.04
C VAL A 160 -9.21 -6.18 10.18
N GLU A 161 -7.98 -6.66 10.11
CA GLU A 161 -7.34 -7.46 11.16
C GLU A 161 -6.53 -6.59 12.13
N ARG A 162 -6.03 -5.44 11.66
CA ARG A 162 -5.17 -4.57 12.45
C ARG A 162 -5.28 -3.12 12.01
N VAL A 163 -5.08 -2.21 12.95
CA VAL A 163 -4.98 -0.76 12.70
C VAL A 163 -3.68 -0.26 13.31
N GLU A 164 -2.89 0.47 12.53
CA GLU A 164 -1.63 1.08 12.93
C GLU A 164 -1.67 2.59 12.69
N LEU A 165 -1.62 3.35 13.78
CA LEU A 165 -1.41 4.79 13.71
C LEU A 165 0.10 5.07 13.75
N LEU A 166 0.62 5.68 12.69
CA LEU A 166 2.05 5.95 12.53
C LEU A 166 2.32 7.42 12.84
N PRO A 167 3.12 7.74 13.85
CA PRO A 167 3.49 9.13 14.10
C PRO A 167 4.35 9.66 12.94
N TYR A 168 4.05 10.88 12.49
CA TYR A 168 4.88 11.56 11.51
C TYR A 168 6.29 11.80 12.06
N HIS A 169 7.28 11.63 11.21
CA HIS A 169 8.67 11.94 11.53
C HIS A 169 9.36 12.67 10.35
N VAL A 170 10.39 13.43 10.66
CA VAL A 170 11.10 14.30 9.69
C VAL A 170 12.29 13.63 8.99
N LEU A 171 12.45 12.31 9.12
CA LEU A 171 13.62 11.61 8.57
C LEU A 171 13.75 11.69 7.03
N GLY A 172 12.67 11.98 6.32
CA GLY A 172 12.67 12.15 4.86
C GLY A 172 12.84 13.60 4.37
N VAL A 173 12.87 14.59 5.26
CA VAL A 173 12.87 16.02 4.88
C VAL A 173 14.10 16.41 4.07
N HIS A 174 15.24 15.78 4.30
CA HIS A 174 16.49 16.02 3.55
C HIS A 174 16.43 15.58 2.07
N LYS A 175 15.36 14.92 1.65
CA LYS A 175 15.15 14.43 0.27
C LYS A 175 14.36 15.41 -0.61
N TYR A 176 13.88 16.52 -0.05
CA TYR A 176 13.14 17.57 -0.77
C TYR A 176 14.04 18.65 -1.31
#